data_f0206dfbc4b55004a7e385c5eb6a866f
#
_entry.id   f0206dfbc4b55004a7e385c5eb6a866f
#
_cell.length_a   1.000
_cell.length_b   1.000
_cell.length_c   1.000
_cell.angle_alpha   90.00
_cell.angle_beta   90.00
_cell.angle_gamma   90.00
#
_symmetry.space_group_name_H-M   'P 1'
#
loop_
_entity.id
_entity.type
_entity.pdbx_description
1 polymer ?
#
loop_
_entity_poly.entity_id
_entity_poly.type
_entity_poly.pdbx_seq_one_letter_code
_entity_poly.pdbx_strand_id
1 'polypeptide(L)'
;MRRKIFITLCSVLSAVFLTSYLFIFFLFRSVLFQEIRQQQINLQKYNETIFTSYIDSFSMVPFQLVNDEEIGELANTNNSSYLDMFRARELLRKKFNNYLNQQLFTSNLDCRILFYLNDTLPMDSYCDAYTLSEHVALRTCQVYSSRLVKDQEWYKRTGKITWSPYFFINKDTDELCYSKYVYNYAINSSSEGIGTVVIAIPENTFLEKISAGSITPNSRFFLSNEYQELLYASSEVSDSLFLSALSKSSGQILRDSTSHERYLVSTSSVNQDLFLTFLTPLSDIEQIVITALFPYILFVLIAFFLLICVLYLLSRKITE
;
A
#
# COMPACT_ATOMS: atom_id res chain seq x y z
N MET A 1 -57.90 25.38 -35.03
CA MET A 1 -57.90 25.30 -33.59
C MET A 1 -57.28 23.96 -33.10
N ARG A 2 -57.69 22.81 -33.58
CA ARG A 2 -57.20 21.46 -33.20
C ARG A 2 -55.70 21.29 -33.35
N ARG A 3 -55.05 21.77 -34.42
CA ARG A 3 -53.60 21.65 -34.66
C ARG A 3 -52.76 22.43 -33.60
N LYS A 4 -53.20 23.62 -33.18
CA LYS A 4 -52.54 24.40 -32.14
C LYS A 4 -52.61 23.69 -30.79
N ILE A 5 -53.78 23.16 -30.43
CA ILE A 5 -53.99 22.41 -29.18
C ILE A 5 -53.11 21.16 -29.14
N PHE A 6 -53.02 20.43 -30.29
CA PHE A 6 -52.17 19.24 -30.37
C PHE A 6 -50.68 19.57 -30.24
N ILE A 7 -50.17 20.63 -30.90
CA ILE A 7 -48.77 21.04 -30.78
C ILE A 7 -48.46 21.46 -29.33
N THR A 8 -49.37 22.19 -28.68
CA THR A 8 -49.20 22.59 -27.29
C THR A 8 -49.17 21.37 -26.36
N LEU A 9 -50.04 20.39 -26.57
CA LEU A 9 -50.08 19.15 -25.78
C LEU A 9 -48.79 18.35 -25.97
N CYS A 10 -48.29 18.21 -27.19
CA CYS A 10 -47.03 17.51 -27.49
C CYS A 10 -45.83 18.23 -26.88
N SER A 11 -45.79 19.56 -26.90
CA SER A 11 -44.68 20.32 -26.27
C SER A 11 -44.69 20.19 -24.76
N VAL A 12 -45.84 20.21 -24.10
CA VAL A 12 -45.99 20.00 -22.67
C VAL A 12 -45.56 18.59 -22.28
N LEU A 13 -45.99 17.57 -23.02
CA LEU A 13 -45.66 16.17 -22.79
C LEU A 13 -44.15 15.91 -22.94
N SER A 14 -43.54 16.49 -24.00
CA SER A 14 -42.09 16.42 -24.22
C SER A 14 -41.32 17.14 -23.10
N ALA A 15 -41.81 18.29 -22.64
CA ALA A 15 -41.17 19.02 -21.54
C ALA A 15 -41.23 18.24 -20.21
N VAL A 16 -42.40 17.66 -19.87
CA VAL A 16 -42.56 16.81 -18.69
C VAL A 16 -41.66 15.58 -18.78
N PHE A 17 -41.58 14.93 -19.95
CA PHE A 17 -40.70 13.79 -20.14
C PHE A 17 -39.23 14.17 -19.95
N LEU A 18 -38.78 15.29 -20.55
CA LEU A 18 -37.43 15.76 -20.44
C LEU A 18 -37.04 16.11 -18.99
N THR A 19 -37.93 16.81 -18.28
CA THR A 19 -37.68 17.20 -16.86
C THR A 19 -37.64 15.98 -15.94
N SER A 20 -38.56 15.01 -16.13
CA SER A 20 -38.55 13.76 -15.37
C SER A 20 -37.28 12.95 -15.62
N TYR A 21 -36.86 12.91 -16.91
CA TYR A 21 -35.65 12.21 -17.28
C TYR A 21 -34.38 12.85 -16.65
N LEU A 22 -34.25 14.17 -16.72
CA LEU A 22 -33.14 14.87 -16.11
C LEU A 22 -33.09 14.62 -14.60
N PHE A 23 -34.24 14.64 -13.93
CA PHE A 23 -34.33 14.38 -12.50
C PHE A 23 -33.85 12.95 -12.17
N ILE A 24 -34.33 11.94 -12.90
CA ILE A 24 -33.91 10.54 -12.71
C ILE A 24 -32.42 10.38 -13.01
N PHE A 25 -31.93 11.03 -14.08
CA PHE A 25 -30.52 11.00 -14.44
C PHE A 25 -29.64 11.54 -13.31
N PHE A 26 -29.96 12.69 -12.74
CA PHE A 26 -29.19 13.26 -11.63
C PHE A 26 -29.23 12.42 -10.36
N LEU A 27 -30.41 11.85 -10.03
CA LEU A 27 -30.52 10.92 -8.90
C LEU A 27 -29.64 9.67 -9.12
N PHE A 28 -29.75 9.06 -10.30
CA PHE A 28 -29.01 7.84 -10.60
C PHE A 28 -27.50 8.07 -10.63
N ARG A 29 -27.07 9.20 -11.24
CA ARG A 29 -25.67 9.65 -11.19
C ARG A 29 -25.17 9.81 -9.76
N SER A 30 -25.95 10.44 -8.90
CA SER A 30 -25.58 10.64 -7.49
C SER A 30 -25.44 9.33 -6.74
N VAL A 31 -26.38 8.41 -6.92
CA VAL A 31 -26.34 7.09 -6.27
C VAL A 31 -25.15 6.28 -6.78
N LEU A 32 -24.93 6.20 -8.08
CA LEU A 32 -23.78 5.51 -8.65
C LEU A 32 -22.45 6.08 -8.18
N PHE A 33 -22.33 7.41 -8.13
CA PHE A 33 -21.11 8.06 -7.62
C PHE A 33 -20.82 7.68 -6.17
N GLN A 34 -21.85 7.66 -5.32
CA GLN A 34 -21.70 7.26 -3.93
C GLN A 34 -21.33 5.78 -3.80
N GLU A 35 -21.94 4.91 -4.61
CA GLU A 35 -21.66 3.48 -4.60
C GLU A 35 -20.24 3.17 -5.07
N ILE A 36 -19.79 3.75 -6.18
CA ILE A 36 -18.43 3.59 -6.69
C ILE A 36 -17.40 4.13 -5.69
N ARG A 37 -17.68 5.29 -5.08
CA ARG A 37 -16.85 5.83 -4.01
C ARG A 37 -16.72 4.87 -2.83
N GLN A 38 -17.84 4.27 -2.42
CA GLN A 38 -17.85 3.30 -1.31
C GLN A 38 -17.12 2.01 -1.68
N GLN A 39 -17.29 1.52 -2.90
CA GLN A 39 -16.55 0.38 -3.43
C GLN A 39 -15.05 0.65 -3.43
N GLN A 40 -14.63 1.84 -3.86
CA GLN A 40 -13.23 2.25 -3.83
C GLN A 40 -12.65 2.22 -2.42
N ILE A 41 -13.36 2.77 -1.43
CA ILE A 41 -12.94 2.74 -0.02
C ILE A 41 -12.83 1.30 0.49
N ASN A 42 -13.80 0.46 0.17
CA ASN A 42 -13.80 -0.95 0.59
C ASN A 42 -12.62 -1.72 -0.02
N LEU A 43 -12.29 -1.45 -1.28
CA LEU A 43 -11.18 -2.09 -1.95
C LEU A 43 -9.83 -1.64 -1.38
N GLN A 44 -9.68 -0.34 -1.11
CA GLN A 44 -8.50 0.18 -0.45
C GLN A 44 -8.30 -0.46 0.92
N LYS A 45 -9.39 -0.62 1.69
CA LYS A 45 -9.36 -1.32 2.97
C LYS A 45 -9.00 -2.80 2.83
N TYR A 46 -9.44 -3.45 1.77
CA TYR A 46 -9.04 -4.83 1.46
C TYR A 46 -7.54 -4.93 1.16
N ASN A 47 -7.00 -4.04 0.34
CA ASN A 47 -5.56 -3.97 0.04
C ASN A 47 -4.74 -3.68 1.29
N GLU A 48 -5.21 -2.76 2.14
CA GLU A 48 -4.64 -2.52 3.47
C GLU A 48 -4.55 -3.81 4.28
N THR A 49 -5.64 -4.56 4.36
CA THR A 49 -5.69 -5.81 5.14
C THR A 49 -4.69 -6.83 4.60
N ILE A 50 -4.58 -6.99 3.28
CA ILE A 50 -3.60 -7.87 2.66
C ILE A 50 -2.19 -7.41 2.98
N PHE A 51 -1.91 -6.14 2.79
CA PHE A 51 -0.58 -5.58 3.02
C PHE A 51 -0.19 -5.62 4.51
N THR A 52 -1.13 -5.32 5.41
CA THR A 52 -0.93 -5.45 6.85
C THR A 52 -0.61 -6.89 7.24
N SER A 53 -1.39 -7.86 6.76
CA SER A 53 -1.13 -9.28 7.03
C SER A 53 0.24 -9.72 6.48
N TYR A 54 0.64 -9.16 5.34
CA TYR A 54 1.96 -9.41 4.76
C TYR A 54 3.07 -8.86 5.66
N ILE A 55 2.99 -7.60 6.08
CA ILE A 55 3.96 -6.97 7.00
C ILE A 55 3.98 -7.67 8.36
N ASP A 56 2.82 -8.02 8.91
CA ASP A 56 2.72 -8.70 10.19
C ASP A 56 3.40 -10.08 10.18
N SER A 57 3.40 -10.75 9.03
CA SER A 57 4.13 -12.01 8.91
C SER A 57 5.63 -11.87 9.18
N PHE A 58 6.21 -10.71 8.89
CA PHE A 58 7.62 -10.42 9.18
C PHE A 58 7.89 -10.19 10.67
N SER A 59 6.91 -9.69 11.42
CA SER A 59 7.07 -9.45 12.86
C SER A 59 7.30 -10.75 13.63
N MET A 60 6.87 -11.88 13.08
CA MET A 60 7.09 -13.20 13.67
C MET A 60 8.57 -13.61 13.67
N VAL A 61 9.35 -13.16 12.68
CA VAL A 61 10.78 -13.50 12.59
C VAL A 61 11.57 -13.01 13.80
N PRO A 62 11.60 -11.70 14.14
CA PRO A 62 12.27 -11.24 15.35
C PRO A 62 11.73 -11.90 16.62
N PHE A 63 10.40 -12.13 16.70
CA PHE A 63 9.79 -12.74 17.89
C PHE A 63 10.30 -14.16 18.15
N GLN A 64 10.48 -14.96 17.12
CA GLN A 64 11.01 -16.32 17.28
C GLN A 64 12.50 -16.31 17.64
N LEU A 65 13.26 -15.34 17.09
CA LEU A 65 14.66 -15.15 17.45
C LEU A 65 14.84 -14.80 18.94
N VAL A 66 13.93 -14.00 19.48
CA VAL A 66 13.93 -13.60 20.89
C VAL A 66 13.74 -14.79 21.83
N ASN A 67 12.93 -15.76 21.43
CA ASN A 67 12.54 -16.90 22.27
C ASN A 67 13.39 -18.15 22.06
N ASP A 68 14.37 -18.12 21.16
CA ASP A 68 15.25 -19.26 20.91
C ASP A 68 16.48 -19.22 21.81
N GLU A 69 16.55 -20.13 22.82
CA GLU A 69 17.66 -20.20 23.78
C GLU A 69 19.00 -20.46 23.09
N GLU A 70 19.04 -21.34 22.08
CA GLU A 70 20.26 -21.68 21.37
C GLU A 70 20.82 -20.50 20.58
N ILE A 71 19.92 -19.69 19.98
CA ILE A 71 20.32 -18.43 19.32
C ILE A 71 20.89 -17.45 20.34
N GLY A 72 20.27 -17.35 21.49
CA GLY A 72 20.76 -16.48 22.55
C GLY A 72 22.13 -16.88 23.07
N GLU A 73 22.35 -18.17 23.29
CA GLU A 73 23.67 -18.70 23.71
C GLU A 73 24.75 -18.43 22.67
N LEU A 74 24.44 -18.70 21.37
CA LEU A 74 25.37 -18.46 20.27
C LEU A 74 25.68 -16.97 20.06
N ALA A 75 24.71 -16.10 20.29
CA ALA A 75 24.90 -14.67 20.15
C ALA A 75 25.72 -14.07 21.31
N ASN A 76 25.76 -14.73 22.48
CA ASN A 76 26.39 -14.24 23.69
C ASN A 76 27.88 -14.66 23.85
N THR A 77 28.50 -15.16 22.77
CA THR A 77 29.90 -15.62 22.77
C THR A 77 30.96 -14.50 22.83
N ASN A 78 30.61 -13.37 23.42
CA ASN A 78 31.47 -12.18 23.48
C ASN A 78 32.87 -12.37 24.13
N ASN A 79 33.07 -13.48 24.84
CA ASN A 79 34.36 -13.81 25.49
C ASN A 79 35.10 -14.98 24.80
N SER A 80 34.64 -15.43 23.66
CA SER A 80 35.18 -16.59 22.95
C SER A 80 36.29 -16.18 21.97
N SER A 81 37.07 -17.16 21.54
CA SER A 81 38.08 -16.92 20.51
C SER A 81 37.42 -16.48 19.18
N TYR A 82 38.19 -15.82 18.32
CA TYR A 82 37.69 -15.43 16.97
C TYR A 82 37.13 -16.61 16.17
N LEU A 83 37.71 -17.79 16.36
CA LEU A 83 37.27 -19.01 15.69
C LEU A 83 35.88 -19.45 16.20
N ASP A 84 35.64 -19.34 17.52
CA ASP A 84 34.35 -19.70 18.10
C ASP A 84 33.25 -18.71 17.69
N MET A 85 33.57 -17.41 17.61
CA MET A 85 32.66 -16.39 17.12
C MET A 85 32.31 -16.61 15.63
N PHE A 86 33.29 -16.99 14.82
CA PHE A 86 33.05 -17.31 13.41
C PHE A 86 32.13 -18.57 13.27
N ARG A 87 32.40 -19.60 14.06
CA ARG A 87 31.54 -20.80 14.10
C ARG A 87 30.12 -20.47 14.55
N ALA A 88 29.98 -19.65 15.58
CA ALA A 88 28.67 -19.20 16.06
C ALA A 88 27.89 -18.47 14.96
N ARG A 89 28.57 -17.59 14.22
CA ARG A 89 27.96 -16.86 13.09
C ARG A 89 27.46 -17.81 11.98
N GLU A 90 28.26 -18.80 11.61
CA GLU A 90 27.90 -19.79 10.62
C GLU A 90 26.75 -20.71 11.10
N LEU A 91 26.73 -21.08 12.37
CA LEU A 91 25.61 -21.84 12.95
C LEU A 91 24.32 -21.02 12.98
N LEU A 92 24.42 -19.75 13.38
CA LEU A 92 23.29 -18.81 13.33
C LEU A 92 22.75 -18.70 11.92
N ARG A 93 23.61 -18.46 10.92
CA ARG A 93 23.22 -18.39 9.51
C ARG A 93 22.48 -19.65 9.06
N LYS A 94 23.02 -20.82 9.37
CA LYS A 94 22.41 -22.11 9.05
C LYS A 94 21.04 -22.28 9.71
N LYS A 95 20.93 -21.92 10.98
CA LYS A 95 19.69 -22.02 11.75
C LYS A 95 18.62 -21.08 11.20
N PHE A 96 18.98 -19.84 10.91
CA PHE A 96 18.09 -18.87 10.26
C PHE A 96 17.63 -19.33 8.88
N ASN A 97 18.52 -19.83 8.05
CA ASN A 97 18.16 -20.33 6.73
C ASN A 97 17.20 -21.51 6.81
N ASN A 98 17.41 -22.44 7.74
CA ASN A 98 16.51 -23.56 7.97
C ASN A 98 15.12 -23.08 8.43
N TYR A 99 15.11 -22.14 9.36
CA TYR A 99 13.88 -21.53 9.85
C TYR A 99 13.12 -20.80 8.74
N LEU A 100 13.80 -19.96 7.97
CA LEU A 100 13.21 -19.25 6.84
C LEU A 100 12.68 -20.20 5.78
N ASN A 101 13.40 -21.25 5.45
CA ASN A 101 12.92 -22.23 4.49
C ASN A 101 11.61 -22.89 4.96
N GLN A 102 11.47 -23.18 6.25
CA GLN A 102 10.22 -23.71 6.80
C GLN A 102 9.07 -22.69 6.74
N GLN A 103 9.31 -21.44 7.12
CA GLN A 103 8.29 -20.39 7.13
C GLN A 103 7.96 -19.87 5.72
N LEU A 104 8.96 -19.70 4.87
CA LEU A 104 8.80 -19.20 3.51
C LEU A 104 8.06 -20.20 2.60
N PHE A 105 8.20 -21.49 2.84
CA PHE A 105 7.39 -22.51 2.13
C PHE A 105 5.90 -22.36 2.43
N THR A 106 5.55 -21.90 3.62
CA THR A 106 4.15 -21.73 4.02
C THR A 106 3.55 -20.36 3.64
N SER A 107 4.37 -19.31 3.51
CA SER A 107 3.90 -17.92 3.40
C SER A 107 4.17 -17.26 2.04
N ASN A 108 4.92 -17.89 1.13
CA ASN A 108 5.30 -17.32 -0.17
C ASN A 108 5.96 -15.94 -0.07
N LEU A 109 6.82 -15.75 0.95
CA LEU A 109 7.48 -14.47 1.24
C LEU A 109 8.76 -14.33 0.42
N ASP A 110 8.74 -13.49 -0.59
CA ASP A 110 9.94 -13.12 -1.35
C ASP A 110 10.60 -11.92 -0.66
N CYS A 111 11.53 -12.21 0.26
CA CYS A 111 12.30 -11.23 1.00
C CYS A 111 13.72 -11.71 1.26
N ARG A 112 14.58 -10.80 1.67
CA ARG A 112 15.92 -11.11 2.21
C ARG A 112 15.93 -10.78 3.69
N ILE A 113 16.62 -11.60 4.48
CA ILE A 113 16.79 -11.33 5.90
C ILE A 113 18.27 -11.13 6.20
N LEU A 114 18.58 -10.02 6.83
CA LEU A 114 19.91 -9.64 7.24
C LEU A 114 19.89 -9.52 8.78
N PHE A 115 20.76 -10.24 9.43
CA PHE A 115 20.91 -10.15 10.88
C PHE A 115 22.26 -9.51 11.22
N TYR A 116 22.21 -8.35 11.84
CA TYR A 116 23.38 -7.61 12.29
C TYR A 116 23.63 -7.91 13.76
N LEU A 117 24.53 -8.85 14.01
CA LEU A 117 24.89 -9.31 15.34
C LEU A 117 25.73 -8.26 16.09
N ASN A 118 25.40 -8.01 17.35
CA ASN A 118 26.22 -7.20 18.24
C ASN A 118 27.45 -8.01 18.69
N ASP A 119 28.47 -8.06 17.86
CA ASP A 119 29.70 -8.77 18.16
C ASP A 119 30.93 -7.84 18.11
N THR A 120 32.03 -8.36 18.61
CA THR A 120 33.34 -7.71 18.64
C THR A 120 34.27 -8.19 17.52
N LEU A 121 33.78 -9.04 16.60
CA LEU A 121 34.60 -9.54 15.51
C LEU A 121 35.18 -8.38 14.69
N PRO A 122 36.46 -8.48 14.27
CA PRO A 122 37.01 -7.52 13.34
C PRO A 122 36.22 -7.59 12.03
N MET A 123 36.07 -6.45 11.38
CA MET A 123 35.48 -6.38 10.05
C MET A 123 36.40 -7.21 9.13
N ASP A 124 35.89 -8.33 8.63
CA ASP A 124 36.58 -9.04 7.59
C ASP A 124 36.40 -8.27 6.28
N SER A 125 37.52 -8.06 5.59
CA SER A 125 37.53 -7.42 4.27
C SER A 125 36.66 -8.14 3.22
N TYR A 126 36.29 -9.39 3.49
CA TYR A 126 35.33 -10.16 2.71
C TYR A 126 33.85 -9.76 2.95
N CYS A 127 33.53 -9.14 4.07
CA CYS A 127 32.17 -8.69 4.38
C CYS A 127 31.88 -7.29 3.86
N ASP A 128 32.89 -6.49 3.52
CA ASP A 128 32.74 -5.11 3.06
C ASP A 128 32.05 -4.98 1.71
N ALA A 129 32.03 -6.04 0.90
CA ALA A 129 31.41 -6.06 -0.42
C ALA A 129 29.88 -6.31 -0.37
N TYR A 130 29.32 -6.64 0.79
CA TYR A 130 27.91 -7.05 0.91
C TYR A 130 27.08 -6.17 1.84
N THR A 131 27.41 -4.91 1.93
CA THR A 131 26.47 -3.91 2.46
C THR A 131 25.23 -3.90 1.60
N LEU A 132 24.10 -4.33 2.09
CA LEU A 132 22.74 -4.23 1.51
C LEU A 132 22.62 -4.25 -0.03
N SER A 133 23.74 -4.13 -0.77
CA SER A 133 23.81 -4.04 -2.22
C SER A 133 24.15 -5.40 -2.83
N GLU A 134 23.32 -5.79 -3.66
CA GLU A 134 23.44 -6.38 -4.98
C GLU A 134 23.28 -7.89 -5.18
N HIS A 135 23.60 -8.83 -4.32
CA HIS A 135 23.50 -10.23 -4.79
C HIS A 135 23.11 -11.29 -3.75
N VAL A 136 22.50 -10.89 -2.64
CA VAL A 136 21.93 -11.89 -1.74
C VAL A 136 20.65 -12.43 -2.36
N ALA A 137 20.63 -13.72 -2.69
CA ALA A 137 19.45 -14.35 -3.24
C ALA A 137 18.23 -14.15 -2.32
N LEU A 138 17.06 -13.95 -2.91
CA LEU A 138 15.81 -13.94 -2.17
C LEU A 138 15.67 -15.24 -1.38
N ARG A 139 14.95 -15.18 -0.25
CA ARG A 139 14.73 -16.33 0.64
C ARG A 139 15.99 -16.84 1.31
N THR A 140 16.96 -15.96 1.56
CA THR A 140 18.17 -16.31 2.31
C THR A 140 18.33 -15.40 3.52
N CYS A 141 19.06 -15.90 4.52
CA CYS A 141 19.49 -15.09 5.65
C CYS A 141 21.02 -14.99 5.65
N GLN A 142 21.50 -13.78 5.87
CA GLN A 142 22.91 -13.50 6.08
C GLN A 142 23.11 -12.89 7.49
N VAL A 143 24.23 -13.25 8.11
CA VAL A 143 24.59 -12.75 9.43
C VAL A 143 25.87 -11.93 9.31
N TYR A 144 25.79 -10.67 9.72
CA TYR A 144 26.88 -9.69 9.67
C TYR A 144 27.20 -9.12 11.04
N SER A 145 28.31 -8.43 11.15
CA SER A 145 28.60 -7.62 12.35
C SER A 145 27.82 -6.31 12.28
N SER A 146 27.25 -5.90 13.41
CA SER A 146 26.60 -4.60 13.55
C SER A 146 27.53 -3.41 13.29
N ARG A 147 28.85 -3.62 13.39
CA ARG A 147 29.87 -2.60 13.10
C ARG A 147 29.80 -2.08 11.66
N LEU A 148 29.35 -2.91 10.68
CA LEU A 148 29.20 -2.52 9.29
C LEU A 148 28.17 -1.42 9.09
N VAL A 149 27.19 -1.32 9.97
CA VAL A 149 26.02 -0.44 9.83
C VAL A 149 25.86 0.58 10.95
N LYS A 150 26.82 0.64 11.90
CA LYS A 150 26.76 1.57 13.05
C LYS A 150 26.55 3.03 12.66
N ASP A 151 27.11 3.44 11.53
CA ASP A 151 27.05 4.82 11.05
C ASP A 151 25.80 5.10 10.22
N GLN A 152 25.07 4.08 9.82
CA GLN A 152 23.84 4.21 9.05
C GLN A 152 22.72 4.83 9.89
N GLU A 153 21.97 5.76 9.29
CA GLU A 153 20.90 6.48 9.99
C GLU A 153 19.77 5.54 10.44
N TRP A 154 19.37 4.62 9.58
CA TRP A 154 18.34 3.63 9.91
C TRP A 154 18.74 2.76 11.12
N TYR A 155 20.02 2.38 11.24
CA TYR A 155 20.50 1.58 12.35
C TYR A 155 20.44 2.36 13.67
N LYS A 156 20.87 3.63 13.66
CA LYS A 156 20.80 4.53 14.82
C LYS A 156 19.36 4.74 15.29
N ARG A 157 18.42 4.83 14.34
CA ARG A 157 16.99 4.96 14.65
C ARG A 157 16.41 3.67 15.21
N THR A 158 16.70 2.52 14.60
CA THR A 158 16.23 1.21 15.08
C THR A 158 16.71 0.93 16.53
N GLY A 159 17.95 1.25 16.86
CA GLY A 159 18.49 1.05 18.22
C GLY A 159 17.88 1.96 19.28
N LYS A 160 17.24 3.06 18.92
CA LYS A 160 16.59 3.99 19.85
C LYS A 160 15.16 3.57 20.19
N ILE A 161 14.50 2.84 19.30
CA ILE A 161 13.10 2.43 19.41
C ILE A 161 13.08 0.94 19.77
N THR A 162 13.09 0.64 21.05
CA THR A 162 13.29 -0.72 21.57
C THR A 162 12.13 -1.68 21.27
N TRP A 163 10.95 -1.19 20.95
CA TRP A 163 9.74 -2.03 20.81
C TRP A 163 9.07 -1.96 19.44
N SER A 164 9.20 -0.85 18.73
CA SER A 164 8.62 -0.66 17.40
C SER A 164 9.65 -0.94 16.31
N PRO A 165 9.23 -1.51 15.17
CA PRO A 165 10.07 -1.61 13.98
C PRO A 165 10.30 -0.24 13.35
N TYR A 166 11.41 -0.06 12.67
CA TYR A 166 11.68 1.10 11.85
C TYR A 166 11.63 0.73 10.38
N PHE A 167 10.85 1.46 9.59
CA PHE A 167 10.72 1.27 8.15
C PHE A 167 11.52 2.31 7.38
N PHE A 168 12.23 1.87 6.36
CA PHE A 168 12.99 2.74 5.45
C PHE A 168 13.10 2.13 4.06
N ILE A 169 13.42 2.95 3.05
CA ILE A 169 13.77 2.46 1.72
C ILE A 169 15.30 2.42 1.59
N ASN A 170 15.79 1.26 1.17
CA ASN A 170 17.16 1.15 0.71
C ASN A 170 17.23 1.66 -0.74
N LYS A 171 17.81 2.87 -0.91
CA LYS A 171 17.89 3.54 -2.21
C LYS A 171 18.80 2.84 -3.23
N ASP A 172 19.72 2.00 -2.77
CA ASP A 172 20.65 1.29 -3.64
C ASP A 172 20.00 0.07 -4.31
N THR A 173 18.99 -0.52 -3.66
CA THR A 173 18.32 -1.75 -4.10
C THR A 173 16.82 -1.60 -4.32
N ASP A 174 16.26 -0.41 -4.09
CA ASP A 174 14.83 -0.10 -4.17
C ASP A 174 13.96 -1.09 -3.35
N GLU A 175 14.43 -1.40 -2.13
CA GLU A 175 13.75 -2.33 -1.24
C GLU A 175 13.11 -1.61 -0.05
N LEU A 176 11.87 -2.00 0.28
CA LEU A 176 11.26 -1.64 1.55
C LEU A 176 11.88 -2.50 2.66
N CYS A 177 12.55 -1.84 3.58
CA CYS A 177 13.23 -2.47 4.70
C CYS A 177 12.44 -2.29 6.00
N TYR A 178 12.21 -3.41 6.68
CA TYR A 178 11.71 -3.47 8.04
C TYR A 178 12.91 -3.79 8.94
N SER A 179 13.22 -2.95 9.92
CA SER A 179 14.31 -3.19 10.86
C SER A 179 13.80 -3.24 12.30
N LYS A 180 14.28 -4.20 13.07
CA LYS A 180 13.93 -4.35 14.47
C LYS A 180 15.13 -4.79 15.31
N TYR A 181 15.35 -4.11 16.43
CA TYR A 181 16.32 -4.51 17.42
C TYR A 181 15.81 -5.72 18.21
N VAL A 182 16.65 -6.73 18.39
CA VAL A 182 16.29 -8.01 19.00
C VAL A 182 16.99 -8.14 20.36
N TYR A 183 16.17 -8.30 21.40
CA TYR A 183 16.61 -8.66 22.73
C TYR A 183 16.37 -10.14 22.96
N ASN A 184 17.29 -10.82 23.64
CA ASN A 184 17.02 -12.17 24.12
C ASN A 184 16.84 -12.16 25.62
N TYR A 185 15.62 -12.44 26.07
CA TYR A 185 15.26 -12.45 27.48
C TYR A 185 15.60 -13.77 28.17
N ALA A 186 15.85 -14.84 27.42
CA ALA A 186 16.09 -16.16 27.99
C ALA A 186 17.46 -16.28 28.69
N ILE A 187 18.41 -15.43 28.30
CA ILE A 187 19.82 -15.61 28.72
C ILE A 187 20.34 -14.49 29.60
N ASN A 188 19.72 -13.31 29.58
CA ASN A 188 20.36 -12.16 30.26
C ASN A 188 19.46 -11.18 30.98
N SER A 189 19.86 -10.90 32.20
CA SER A 189 19.62 -9.66 32.94
C SER A 189 20.33 -8.43 32.32
N SER A 190 21.08 -8.55 31.24
CA SER A 190 21.76 -7.42 30.61
C SER A 190 20.84 -6.72 29.62
N SER A 191 20.83 -5.40 29.68
CA SER A 191 20.04 -4.50 28.82
C SER A 191 20.52 -4.44 27.35
N GLU A 192 21.50 -5.26 26.98
CA GLU A 192 22.07 -5.26 25.64
C GLU A 192 21.37 -6.30 24.77
N GLY A 193 20.86 -5.87 23.61
CA GLY A 193 20.27 -6.77 22.63
C GLY A 193 21.31 -7.57 21.88
N ILE A 194 20.88 -8.68 21.29
CA ILE A 194 21.75 -9.58 20.51
C ILE A 194 22.08 -9.04 19.12
N GLY A 195 21.24 -8.15 18.57
CA GLY A 195 21.49 -7.58 17.26
C GLY A 195 20.25 -6.94 16.65
N THR A 196 20.34 -6.64 15.37
CA THR A 196 19.25 -6.03 14.60
C THR A 196 18.90 -6.92 13.40
N VAL A 197 17.63 -7.28 13.27
CA VAL A 197 17.08 -7.94 12.11
C VAL A 197 16.64 -6.89 11.10
N VAL A 198 17.02 -7.05 9.85
CA VAL A 198 16.49 -6.28 8.72
C VAL A 198 15.86 -7.26 7.73
N ILE A 199 14.60 -7.01 7.39
CA ILE A 199 13.88 -7.74 6.36
C ILE A 199 13.71 -6.80 5.19
N ALA A 200 14.34 -7.13 4.06
CA ALA A 200 14.32 -6.35 2.85
C ALA A 200 13.36 -6.98 1.84
N ILE A 201 12.37 -6.22 1.40
CA ILE A 201 11.30 -6.63 0.52
C ILE A 201 11.50 -5.92 -0.81
N PRO A 202 11.70 -6.65 -1.92
CA PRO A 202 11.84 -6.04 -3.24
C PRO A 202 10.63 -5.19 -3.62
N GLU A 203 10.87 -4.11 -4.36
CA GLU A 203 9.83 -3.17 -4.79
C GLU A 203 8.68 -3.89 -5.50
N ASN A 204 8.97 -4.70 -6.49
CA ASN A 204 7.95 -5.44 -7.24
C ASN A 204 7.06 -6.31 -6.35
N THR A 205 7.61 -6.90 -5.29
CA THR A 205 6.87 -7.78 -4.37
C THR A 205 5.88 -6.98 -3.52
N PHE A 206 6.30 -5.87 -2.91
CA PHE A 206 5.36 -5.09 -2.10
C PHE A 206 4.35 -4.31 -2.97
N LEU A 207 4.75 -3.87 -4.16
CA LEU A 207 3.86 -3.24 -5.12
C LEU A 207 2.74 -4.17 -5.57
N GLU A 208 3.05 -5.43 -5.86
CA GLU A 208 2.04 -6.43 -6.19
C GLU A 208 0.99 -6.57 -5.09
N LYS A 209 1.42 -6.57 -3.81
CA LYS A 209 0.50 -6.67 -2.67
C LYS A 209 -0.37 -5.43 -2.47
N ILE A 210 0.14 -4.26 -2.79
CA ILE A 210 -0.61 -2.99 -2.65
C ILE A 210 -1.52 -2.75 -3.86
N SER A 211 -1.06 -3.05 -5.07
CA SER A 211 -1.75 -2.69 -6.32
C SER A 211 -2.81 -3.68 -6.78
N ALA A 212 -2.92 -4.85 -6.14
CA ALA A 212 -3.82 -5.94 -6.55
C ALA A 212 -5.30 -5.53 -6.68
N GLY A 213 -5.65 -4.33 -6.29
CA GLY A 213 -7.03 -3.87 -6.26
C GLY A 213 -7.28 -2.41 -6.65
N SER A 214 -6.42 -1.76 -7.41
CA SER A 214 -6.72 -0.42 -7.91
C SER A 214 -7.90 -0.47 -8.88
N ILE A 215 -9.05 0.15 -8.55
CA ILE A 215 -10.21 0.25 -9.45
C ILE A 215 -9.94 1.24 -10.59
N THR A 216 -9.15 2.27 -10.35
CA THR A 216 -8.91 3.31 -11.34
C THR A 216 -7.44 3.32 -11.78
N PRO A 217 -7.18 3.47 -13.09
CA PRO A 217 -5.82 3.38 -13.64
C PRO A 217 -4.90 4.53 -13.19
N ASN A 218 -5.46 5.68 -12.80
CA ASN A 218 -4.69 6.84 -12.36
C ASN A 218 -4.65 6.98 -10.83
N SER A 219 -5.10 5.97 -10.09
CA SER A 219 -4.94 5.93 -8.64
C SER A 219 -3.46 5.87 -8.29
N ARG A 220 -3.06 6.67 -7.31
CA ARG A 220 -1.71 6.75 -6.78
C ARG A 220 -1.72 6.29 -5.34
N PHE A 221 -0.59 5.79 -4.87
CA PHE A 221 -0.43 5.51 -3.45
C PHE A 221 0.96 5.90 -3.00
N PHE A 222 1.10 6.09 -1.70
CA PHE A 222 2.38 6.27 -1.06
C PHE A 222 2.43 5.61 0.30
N LEU A 223 3.64 5.23 0.69
CA LEU A 223 3.98 4.71 2.00
C LEU A 223 4.72 5.79 2.79
N SER A 224 4.37 5.96 4.04
CA SER A 224 5.08 6.82 4.97
C SER A 224 5.28 6.11 6.31
N ASN A 225 6.35 6.48 7.03
CA ASN A 225 6.58 5.99 8.38
C ASN A 225 5.87 6.85 9.43
N GLU A 226 6.00 6.48 10.72
CA GLU A 226 5.45 7.22 11.87
C GLU A 226 5.98 8.67 11.98
N TYR A 227 7.16 8.94 11.41
CA TYR A 227 7.76 10.29 11.37
C TYR A 227 7.23 11.14 10.22
N GLN A 228 6.22 10.65 9.47
CA GLN A 228 5.70 11.30 8.26
C GLN A 228 6.75 11.46 7.16
N GLU A 229 7.77 10.63 7.15
CA GLU A 229 8.73 10.58 6.06
C GLU A 229 8.15 9.75 4.91
N LEU A 230 8.21 10.30 3.69
CA LEU A 230 7.82 9.57 2.48
C LEU A 230 8.83 8.46 2.22
N LEU A 231 8.38 7.21 2.32
CA LEU A 231 9.19 6.04 2.01
C LEU A 231 9.11 5.71 0.53
N TYR A 232 7.91 5.65 0.00
CA TYR A 232 7.66 5.27 -1.39
C TYR A 232 6.44 6.00 -1.94
N ALA A 233 6.48 6.33 -3.23
CA ALA A 233 5.33 6.83 -3.98
C ALA A 233 5.25 6.14 -5.35
N SER A 234 4.06 5.72 -5.76
CA SER A 234 3.82 5.06 -7.06
C SER A 234 4.00 5.99 -8.26
N SER A 235 4.07 7.29 -8.03
CA SER A 235 4.36 8.34 -9.02
C SER A 235 4.91 9.57 -8.31
N GLU A 236 5.46 10.50 -9.04
CA GLU A 236 5.90 11.78 -8.47
C GLU A 236 4.73 12.46 -7.74
N VAL A 237 4.94 12.72 -6.47
CA VAL A 237 4.01 13.42 -5.58
C VAL A 237 4.71 14.65 -5.06
N SER A 238 4.06 15.81 -5.17
CA SER A 238 4.61 17.04 -4.59
C SER A 238 4.54 16.97 -3.05
N ASP A 239 5.54 17.54 -2.37
CA ASP A 239 5.57 17.58 -0.91
C ASP A 239 4.30 18.20 -0.31
N SER A 240 3.74 19.21 -0.97
CA SER A 240 2.49 19.87 -0.55
C SER A 240 1.29 18.93 -0.62
N LEU A 241 1.19 18.10 -1.67
CA LEU A 241 0.13 17.11 -1.83
C LEU A 241 0.28 15.99 -0.79
N PHE A 242 1.51 15.51 -0.58
CA PHE A 242 1.83 14.51 0.41
C PHE A 242 1.41 14.94 1.84
N LEU A 243 1.91 16.08 2.30
CA LEU A 243 1.58 16.60 3.64
C LEU A 243 0.09 16.86 3.82
N SER A 244 -0.57 17.40 2.78
CA SER A 244 -2.00 17.63 2.79
C SER A 244 -2.80 16.33 2.86
N ALA A 245 -2.34 15.26 2.21
CA ALA A 245 -2.99 13.96 2.24
C ALA A 245 -2.89 13.30 3.61
N LEU A 246 -1.71 13.35 4.25
CA LEU A 246 -1.51 12.83 5.61
C LEU A 246 -2.42 13.49 6.66
N SER A 247 -2.77 14.76 6.46
CA SER A 247 -3.67 15.50 7.36
C SER A 247 -5.15 15.13 7.20
N LYS A 248 -5.52 14.34 6.18
CA LYS A 248 -6.90 14.01 5.85
C LYS A 248 -7.31 12.64 6.39
N SER A 249 -8.53 12.56 6.87
CA SER A 249 -9.15 11.29 7.23
C SER A 249 -9.60 10.52 5.98
N SER A 250 -9.64 9.20 6.10
CA SER A 250 -10.10 8.32 5.01
C SER A 250 -11.50 8.71 4.51
N GLY A 251 -11.66 8.75 3.19
CA GLY A 251 -12.91 9.14 2.52
C GLY A 251 -13.10 10.65 2.32
N GLN A 252 -12.17 11.49 2.74
CA GLN A 252 -12.21 12.93 2.48
C GLN A 252 -11.71 13.27 1.08
N ILE A 253 -12.17 14.41 0.57
CA ILE A 253 -11.71 14.95 -0.71
C ILE A 253 -10.58 15.94 -0.45
N LEU A 254 -9.46 15.74 -1.14
CA LEU A 254 -8.34 16.66 -1.18
C LEU A 254 -8.31 17.35 -2.54
N ARG A 255 -8.03 18.63 -2.54
CA ARG A 255 -7.74 19.38 -3.77
C ARG A 255 -6.24 19.69 -3.80
N ASP A 256 -5.58 19.26 -4.84
CA ASP A 256 -4.19 19.61 -5.08
C ASP A 256 -4.08 21.10 -5.42
N SER A 257 -3.20 21.81 -4.72
CA SER A 257 -2.97 23.23 -4.93
C SER A 257 -2.29 23.52 -6.28
N THR A 258 -1.54 22.56 -6.81
CA THR A 258 -0.72 22.71 -8.02
C THR A 258 -1.50 22.37 -9.28
N SER A 259 -2.09 21.17 -9.33
CA SER A 259 -2.84 20.69 -10.50
C SER A 259 -4.32 21.08 -10.48
N HIS A 260 -4.83 21.58 -9.35
CA HIS A 260 -6.25 21.80 -9.08
C HIS A 260 -7.13 20.54 -9.16
N GLU A 261 -6.52 19.38 -9.31
CA GLU A 261 -7.19 18.10 -9.33
C GLU A 261 -7.75 17.74 -7.96
N ARG A 262 -8.85 17.00 -7.96
CA ARG A 262 -9.51 16.56 -6.72
C ARG A 262 -9.30 15.08 -6.56
N TYR A 263 -8.84 14.67 -5.39
CA TYR A 263 -8.57 13.28 -5.03
C TYR A 263 -9.45 12.81 -3.89
N LEU A 264 -9.94 11.59 -3.98
CA LEU A 264 -10.45 10.86 -2.84
C LEU A 264 -9.25 10.29 -2.08
N VAL A 265 -9.10 10.68 -0.81
CA VAL A 265 -8.01 10.21 0.06
C VAL A 265 -8.51 9.04 0.89
N SER A 266 -7.70 8.00 0.99
CA SER A 266 -7.89 6.92 1.97
C SER A 266 -6.54 6.62 2.60
N THR A 267 -6.42 6.92 3.88
CA THR A 267 -5.23 6.67 4.68
C THR A 267 -5.52 5.58 5.69
N SER A 268 -4.64 4.63 5.78
CA SER A 268 -4.70 3.52 6.71
C SER A 268 -3.37 3.28 7.40
N SER A 269 -3.42 2.85 8.63
CA SER A 269 -2.25 2.44 9.40
C SER A 269 -2.00 0.96 9.15
N VAL A 270 -0.88 0.69 8.49
CA VAL A 270 -0.36 -0.67 8.34
C VAL A 270 0.57 -0.90 9.51
N ASN A 271 0.15 -1.66 10.51
CA ASN A 271 0.97 -1.84 11.71
C ASN A 271 1.42 -0.47 12.28
N GLN A 272 1.05 0.00 13.34
CA GLN A 272 1.21 1.31 14.01
C GLN A 272 2.31 2.28 13.47
N ASP A 273 3.34 1.75 12.81
CA ASP A 273 4.56 2.45 12.40
C ASP A 273 4.65 2.74 10.89
N LEU A 274 3.71 2.21 10.09
CA LEU A 274 3.68 2.36 8.64
C LEU A 274 2.29 2.80 8.19
N PHE A 275 2.21 3.79 7.33
CA PHE A 275 0.97 4.32 6.79
C PHE A 275 0.92 4.15 5.27
N LEU A 276 -0.18 3.61 4.80
CA LEU A 276 -0.50 3.49 3.39
C LEU A 276 -1.60 4.48 3.03
N THR A 277 -1.32 5.38 2.10
CA THR A 277 -2.28 6.37 1.64
C THR A 277 -2.54 6.21 0.15
N PHE A 278 -3.81 6.11 -0.21
CA PHE A 278 -4.27 6.11 -1.59
C PHE A 278 -4.86 7.47 -1.98
N LEU A 279 -4.56 7.89 -3.21
CA LEU A 279 -5.11 9.06 -3.87
C LEU A 279 -5.81 8.62 -5.16
N THR A 280 -7.13 8.66 -5.16
CA THR A 280 -7.93 8.32 -6.36
C THR A 280 -8.48 9.59 -6.98
N PRO A 281 -8.15 9.93 -8.23
CA PRO A 281 -8.71 11.09 -8.91
C PRO A 281 -10.23 10.99 -8.99
N LEU A 282 -10.94 12.06 -8.63
CA LEU A 282 -12.40 12.10 -8.77
C LEU A 282 -12.82 12.09 -10.24
N SER A 283 -12.00 12.60 -11.15
CA SER A 283 -12.19 12.51 -12.60
C SER A 283 -12.35 11.05 -13.08
N ASP A 284 -11.55 10.14 -12.55
CA ASP A 284 -11.63 8.72 -12.88
C ASP A 284 -12.96 8.12 -12.42
N ILE A 285 -13.37 8.44 -11.19
CA ILE A 285 -14.66 8.00 -10.65
C ILE A 285 -15.81 8.57 -11.51
N GLU A 286 -15.75 9.85 -11.87
CA GLU A 286 -16.75 10.48 -12.74
C GLU A 286 -16.79 9.82 -14.11
N GLN A 287 -15.64 9.45 -14.68
CA GLN A 287 -15.56 8.75 -15.97
C GLN A 287 -16.21 7.36 -15.91
N ILE A 288 -15.97 6.59 -14.84
CA ILE A 288 -16.60 5.29 -14.61
C ILE A 288 -18.12 5.46 -14.52
N VAL A 289 -18.60 6.47 -13.77
CA VAL A 289 -20.03 6.77 -13.64
C VAL A 289 -20.65 7.11 -15.00
N ILE A 290 -19.99 7.97 -15.78
CA ILE A 290 -20.49 8.34 -17.13
C ILE A 290 -20.54 7.12 -18.04
N THR A 291 -19.50 6.28 -18.02
CA THR A 291 -19.45 5.05 -18.83
C THR A 291 -20.57 4.08 -18.45
N ALA A 292 -20.83 3.92 -17.15
CA ALA A 292 -21.95 3.09 -16.66
C ALA A 292 -23.33 3.64 -17.02
N LEU A 293 -23.46 4.97 -17.13
CA LEU A 293 -24.71 5.64 -17.51
C LEU A 293 -24.94 5.66 -19.04
N PHE A 294 -23.91 5.43 -19.83
CA PHE A 294 -24.00 5.54 -21.29
C PHE A 294 -25.12 4.67 -21.92
N PRO A 295 -25.30 3.39 -21.58
CA PRO A 295 -26.39 2.56 -22.09
C PRO A 295 -27.78 3.14 -21.77
N TYR A 296 -27.91 3.70 -20.56
CA TYR A 296 -29.15 4.32 -20.11
C TYR A 296 -29.45 5.60 -20.90
N ILE A 297 -28.46 6.46 -21.17
CA ILE A 297 -28.58 7.66 -22.00
C ILE A 297 -29.03 7.27 -23.41
N LEU A 298 -28.39 6.25 -24.00
CA LEU A 298 -28.73 5.75 -25.32
C LEU A 298 -30.18 5.23 -25.40
N PHE A 299 -30.58 4.43 -24.41
CA PHE A 299 -31.95 3.91 -24.32
C PHE A 299 -32.99 5.04 -24.29
N VAL A 300 -32.74 6.08 -23.51
CA VAL A 300 -33.67 7.22 -23.41
C VAL A 300 -33.71 8.03 -24.68
N LEU A 301 -32.60 8.22 -25.38
CA LEU A 301 -32.58 8.90 -26.68
C LEU A 301 -33.42 8.13 -27.70
N ILE A 302 -33.32 6.80 -27.73
CA ILE A 302 -34.12 5.95 -28.60
C ILE A 302 -35.60 6.06 -28.21
N ALA A 303 -35.94 5.97 -26.94
CA ALA A 303 -37.32 6.09 -26.46
C ALA A 303 -37.94 7.46 -26.80
N PHE A 304 -37.15 8.53 -26.65
CA PHE A 304 -37.57 9.89 -27.01
C PHE A 304 -37.80 10.04 -28.52
N PHE A 305 -36.91 9.47 -29.36
CA PHE A 305 -37.08 9.46 -30.80
C PHE A 305 -38.34 8.70 -31.21
N LEU A 306 -38.59 7.53 -30.63
CA LEU A 306 -39.82 6.76 -30.88
C LEU A 306 -41.06 7.54 -30.46
N LEU A 307 -41.03 8.22 -29.32
CA LEU A 307 -42.14 9.09 -28.88
C LEU A 307 -42.44 10.18 -29.93
N ILE A 308 -41.42 10.87 -30.42
CA ILE A 308 -41.57 11.89 -31.45
C ILE A 308 -42.17 11.28 -32.73
N CYS A 309 -41.70 10.11 -33.16
CA CYS A 309 -42.27 9.42 -34.35
C CYS A 309 -43.75 9.08 -34.16
N VAL A 310 -44.13 8.53 -33.00
CA VAL A 310 -45.53 8.23 -32.68
C VAL A 310 -46.38 9.47 -32.66
N LEU A 311 -45.93 10.56 -32.05
CA LEU A 311 -46.64 11.84 -32.01
C LEU A 311 -46.79 12.43 -33.43
N TYR A 312 -45.77 12.31 -34.28
CA TYR A 312 -45.81 12.75 -35.65
C TYR A 312 -46.87 11.95 -36.45
N LEU A 313 -46.88 10.61 -36.34
CA LEU A 313 -47.88 9.77 -37.03
C LEU A 313 -49.31 10.04 -36.55
N LEU A 314 -49.52 10.22 -35.25
CA LEU A 314 -50.81 10.61 -34.70
C LEU A 314 -51.27 12.00 -35.21
N SER A 315 -50.33 12.95 -35.27
CA SER A 315 -50.61 14.30 -35.81
C SER A 315 -51.07 14.25 -37.26
N ARG A 316 -50.43 13.43 -38.07
CA ARG A 316 -50.81 13.23 -39.48
C ARG A 316 -52.20 12.64 -39.60
N LYS A 317 -52.52 11.60 -38.83
CA LYS A 317 -53.84 10.92 -38.85
C LYS A 317 -55.00 11.80 -38.37
N ILE A 318 -54.74 12.82 -37.53
CA ILE A 318 -55.74 13.77 -37.05
C ILE A 318 -55.96 14.92 -38.04
N THR A 319 -55.01 15.14 -38.96
CA THR A 319 -55.06 16.23 -39.95
C THR A 319 -55.63 15.78 -41.31
N GLU A 320 -55.59 14.50 -41.60
CA GLU A 320 -56.37 13.87 -42.64
C GLU A 320 -57.83 13.67 -42.19
#